data_0d401e3b82fc79364fd3c6ef1293ac22
#
_entry.id   0d401e3b82fc79364fd3c6ef1293ac22
#
_cell.length_a   1.000
_cell.length_b   1.000
_cell.length_c   1.000
_cell.angle_alpha   90.00
_cell.angle_beta   90.00
_cell.angle_gamma   90.00
#
_symmetry.space_group_name_H-M   'P 1'
#
loop_
_entity.id
_entity.type
_entity.pdbx_description
1 polymer ?
#
loop_
_entity_poly.entity_id
_entity_poly.type
_entity_poly.pdbx_seq_one_letter_code
_entity_poly.pdbx_strand_id
1 'polypeptide(L)'
;VGIYCLIALTAGGDPITIPGVDGAILTDKASPLMGMLGSKFFTIPMIGGNVEWVMTKGDALLLLSIAVLFTEILKSTSTGTATIMNHAFSMIIFIVCLIAFLLHPNFATSTFFIITIMSLLDVLAGVVVTIVSARRDFGVSESFGG
;
A
#
# COMPACT_ATOMS: atom_id res chain seq x y z
N VAL A 1 -1.16 3.57 -4.74
CA VAL A 1 -0.99 4.91 -4.12
C VAL A 1 -1.73 5.97 -4.93
N GLY A 2 -1.43 6.18 -6.22
CA GLY A 2 -2.01 7.27 -7.02
C GLY A 2 -3.54 7.33 -7.02
N ILE A 3 -4.20 6.18 -7.18
CA ILE A 3 -5.67 6.09 -7.14
C ILE A 3 -6.22 6.50 -5.77
N TYR A 4 -5.60 6.04 -4.69
CA TYR A 4 -6.00 6.44 -3.34
C TYR A 4 -5.82 7.94 -3.12
N CYS A 5 -4.67 8.50 -3.52
CA CYS A 5 -4.42 9.94 -3.41
C CYS A 5 -5.46 10.77 -4.16
N LEU A 6 -5.86 10.34 -5.35
CA LEU A 6 -6.88 11.02 -6.13
C LEU A 6 -8.23 10.99 -5.43
N ILE A 7 -8.65 9.85 -4.87
CA ILE A 7 -9.86 9.71 -4.09
C ILE A 7 -9.80 10.58 -2.82
N ALA A 8 -8.67 10.56 -2.11
CA ALA A 8 -8.48 11.29 -0.87
C ALA A 8 -8.50 12.83 -1.05
N LEU A 9 -7.98 13.31 -2.17
CA LEU A 9 -7.98 14.74 -2.50
C LEU A 9 -9.35 15.23 -3.00
N THR A 10 -10.13 14.35 -3.64
CA THR A 10 -11.48 14.71 -4.14
C THR A 10 -12.57 14.54 -3.10
N ALA A 11 -12.39 13.64 -2.13
CA ALA A 11 -13.31 13.42 -1.02
C ALA A 11 -13.03 14.41 0.11
N GLY A 12 -13.30 15.68 -0.10
CA GLY A 12 -13.30 16.67 0.96
C GLY A 12 -14.45 16.42 1.95
N GLY A 13 -14.19 16.49 3.25
CA GLY A 13 -15.22 16.36 4.28
C GLY A 13 -14.63 16.50 5.68
N ASP A 14 -15.51 16.79 6.64
CA ASP A 14 -15.14 16.82 8.05
C ASP A 14 -14.94 15.39 8.58
N PRO A 15 -14.09 15.20 9.60
CA PRO A 15 -13.92 13.92 10.27
C PRO A 15 -15.25 13.36 10.76
N ILE A 16 -15.52 12.09 10.48
CA ILE A 16 -16.74 11.41 10.93
C ILE A 16 -16.58 10.92 12.38
N THR A 17 -17.66 10.96 13.14
CA THR A 17 -17.73 10.41 14.50
C THR A 17 -18.11 8.94 14.44
N ILE A 18 -17.30 8.06 15.05
CA ILE A 18 -17.59 6.64 15.15
C ILE A 18 -18.19 6.36 16.54
N PRO A 19 -19.35 5.64 16.65
CA PRO A 19 -19.85 5.22 17.94
C PRO A 19 -18.88 4.21 18.59
N GLY A 20 -18.54 4.40 19.86
CA GLY A 20 -17.69 3.49 20.62
C GLY A 20 -18.34 2.12 20.82
N VAL A 21 -17.51 1.08 21.03
CA VAL A 21 -17.91 -0.32 21.09
C VAL A 21 -18.74 -0.66 22.34
N ASP A 22 -18.68 0.14 23.41
CA ASP A 22 -19.32 -0.11 24.72
C ASP A 22 -20.39 0.91 25.13
N GLY A 23 -21.05 1.57 24.18
CA GLY A 23 -22.07 2.58 24.50
C GLY A 23 -21.52 3.86 25.15
N ALA A 24 -20.24 3.94 25.42
CA ALA A 24 -19.55 5.19 25.71
C ALA A 24 -19.39 5.94 24.38
N ILE A 25 -19.89 7.18 24.34
CA ILE A 25 -19.68 8.08 23.21
C ILE A 25 -18.21 8.53 23.23
N LEU A 26 -17.31 7.62 22.83
CA LEU A 26 -15.97 8.01 22.46
C LEU A 26 -16.10 8.64 21.09
N THR A 27 -16.09 9.95 21.03
CA THR A 27 -16.06 10.72 19.80
C THR A 27 -14.67 10.60 19.18
N ASP A 28 -14.33 9.40 18.71
CA ASP A 28 -13.13 9.21 17.93
C ASP A 28 -13.34 9.83 16.54
N LYS A 29 -12.57 10.83 16.23
CA LYS A 29 -12.58 11.47 14.92
C LYS A 29 -11.90 10.54 13.93
N ALA A 30 -12.69 9.93 13.06
CA ALA A 30 -12.18 9.10 11.98
C ALA A 30 -12.05 9.88 10.68
N SER A 31 -11.22 9.37 9.76
CA SER A 31 -11.09 9.91 8.42
C SER A 31 -12.45 9.97 7.70
N PRO A 32 -12.77 11.08 7.00
CA PRO A 32 -14.02 11.18 6.21
C PRO A 32 -14.13 10.10 5.13
N LEU A 33 -13.00 9.54 4.66
CA LEU A 33 -12.97 8.44 3.70
C LEU A 33 -13.35 7.09 4.28
N MET A 34 -13.36 6.92 5.60
CA MET A 34 -13.61 5.62 6.22
C MET A 34 -14.99 5.06 5.87
N GLY A 35 -16.02 5.90 5.85
CA GLY A 35 -17.37 5.51 5.42
C GLY A 35 -17.44 5.11 3.95
N MET A 36 -16.74 5.82 3.08
CA MET A 36 -16.69 5.54 1.65
C MET A 36 -15.94 4.23 1.35
N LEU A 37 -14.78 4.04 1.98
CA LEU A 37 -13.98 2.82 1.82
C LEU A 37 -14.65 1.59 2.45
N GLY A 38 -15.40 1.76 3.53
CA GLY A 38 -16.20 0.71 4.18
C GLY A 38 -17.49 0.36 3.43
N SER A 39 -17.88 1.12 2.40
CA SER A 39 -19.08 0.81 1.64
C SER A 39 -18.93 -0.50 0.85
N LYS A 40 -20.04 -1.27 0.76
CA LYS A 40 -20.07 -2.55 0.05
C LYS A 40 -19.74 -2.35 -1.43
N PHE A 41 -18.80 -3.16 -1.92
CA PHE A 41 -18.48 -3.24 -3.34
C PHE A 41 -19.27 -4.38 -4.00
N PHE A 42 -19.18 -5.59 -3.44
CA PHE A 42 -20.04 -6.71 -3.80
C PHE A 42 -20.13 -7.73 -2.65
N THR A 43 -21.12 -8.64 -2.73
CA THR A 43 -21.40 -9.64 -1.71
C THR A 43 -21.48 -11.02 -2.35
N ILE A 44 -20.79 -12.01 -1.75
CA ILE A 44 -20.85 -13.41 -2.18
C ILE A 44 -21.49 -14.24 -1.07
N PRO A 45 -22.57 -14.98 -1.35
CA PRO A 45 -23.12 -15.95 -0.37
C PRO A 45 -22.14 -17.11 -0.18
N MET A 46 -21.83 -17.44 1.06
CA MET A 46 -20.95 -18.57 1.41
C MET A 46 -21.74 -19.87 1.43
N ILE A 47 -21.13 -20.96 0.95
CA ILE A 47 -21.80 -22.29 0.77
C ILE A 47 -22.17 -22.97 2.10
N GLY A 48 -21.69 -22.49 3.24
CA GLY A 48 -21.84 -23.16 4.54
C GLY A 48 -22.90 -22.60 5.49
N GLY A 49 -23.81 -21.75 5.08
CA GLY A 49 -24.85 -21.22 5.99
C GLY A 49 -25.29 -19.78 5.67
N ASN A 50 -25.99 -19.17 6.60
CA ASN A 50 -26.56 -17.83 6.48
C ASN A 50 -25.49 -16.71 6.61
N VAL A 51 -24.26 -16.94 6.10
CA VAL A 51 -23.17 -15.97 6.17
C VAL A 51 -22.85 -15.47 4.76
N GLU A 52 -22.83 -14.17 4.61
CA GLU A 52 -22.43 -13.50 3.37
C GLU A 52 -21.04 -12.90 3.53
N TRP A 53 -20.15 -13.14 2.57
CA TRP A 53 -18.88 -12.43 2.50
C TRP A 53 -19.06 -11.11 1.75
N VAL A 54 -18.84 -10.01 2.46
CA VAL A 54 -18.99 -8.66 1.93
C VAL A 54 -17.60 -8.10 1.63
N MET A 55 -17.32 -7.83 0.36
CA MET A 55 -16.13 -7.10 -0.06
C MET A 55 -16.41 -5.60 -0.02
N THR A 56 -15.55 -4.86 0.64
CA THR A 56 -15.63 -3.39 0.70
C THR A 56 -14.82 -2.74 -0.44
N LYS A 57 -15.05 -1.47 -0.70
CA LYS A 57 -14.25 -0.70 -1.68
C LYS A 57 -12.79 -0.58 -1.22
N GLY A 58 -12.54 -0.51 0.10
CA GLY A 58 -11.19 -0.55 0.67
C GLY A 58 -10.47 -1.86 0.35
N ASP A 59 -11.16 -3.01 0.50
CA ASP A 59 -10.61 -4.33 0.17
C ASP A 59 -10.28 -4.45 -1.31
N ALA A 60 -11.15 -3.93 -2.19
CA ALA A 60 -10.89 -3.90 -3.63
C ALA A 60 -9.64 -3.08 -3.99
N LEU A 61 -9.43 -1.93 -3.34
CA LEU A 61 -8.22 -1.13 -3.49
C LEU A 61 -6.97 -1.86 -2.98
N LEU A 62 -7.09 -2.60 -1.88
CA LEU A 62 -5.98 -3.41 -1.36
C LEU A 62 -5.61 -4.53 -2.32
N LEU A 63 -6.59 -5.26 -2.86
CA LEU A 63 -6.34 -6.30 -3.87
C LEU A 63 -5.66 -5.74 -5.13
N LEU A 64 -6.12 -4.59 -5.61
CA LEU A 64 -5.47 -3.91 -6.72
C LEU A 64 -4.03 -3.52 -6.38
N SER A 65 -3.80 -3.02 -5.16
CA SER A 65 -2.45 -2.64 -4.70
C SER A 65 -1.52 -3.84 -4.61
N ILE A 66 -2.01 -5.00 -4.15
CA ILE A 66 -1.25 -6.26 -4.12
C ILE A 66 -0.90 -6.70 -5.53
N ALA A 67 -1.84 -6.64 -6.49
CA ALA A 67 -1.59 -7.01 -7.87
C ALA A 67 -0.52 -6.11 -8.51
N VAL A 68 -0.55 -4.80 -8.25
CA VAL A 68 0.46 -3.85 -8.71
C VAL A 68 1.81 -4.15 -8.06
N LEU A 69 1.87 -4.35 -6.74
CA LEU A 69 3.10 -4.71 -6.02
C LEU A 69 3.72 -5.99 -6.60
N PHE A 70 2.90 -7.01 -6.88
CA PHE A 70 3.37 -8.24 -7.49
C PHE A 70 4.03 -8.00 -8.86
N THR A 71 3.41 -7.18 -9.72
CA THR A 71 4.01 -6.82 -11.01
C THR A 71 5.30 -6.02 -10.87
N GLU A 72 5.42 -5.13 -9.88
CA GLU A 72 6.63 -4.38 -9.57
C GLU A 72 7.77 -5.29 -9.11
N ILE A 73 7.48 -6.25 -8.21
CA ILE A 73 8.47 -7.23 -7.75
C ILE A 73 8.97 -8.10 -8.91
N LEU A 74 8.08 -8.57 -9.80
CA LEU A 74 8.49 -9.33 -10.99
C LEU A 74 9.39 -8.50 -11.92
N LYS A 75 9.06 -7.23 -12.10
CA LYS A 75 9.84 -6.31 -12.94
C LYS A 75 11.21 -5.98 -12.34
N SER A 76 11.31 -5.95 -11.01
CA SER A 76 12.54 -5.70 -10.26
C SER A 76 13.57 -6.82 -10.39
N THR A 77 13.20 -8.01 -10.89
CA THR A 77 14.14 -9.13 -11.13
C THR A 77 15.11 -8.89 -12.29
N SER A 78 14.86 -7.91 -13.16
CA SER A 78 15.79 -7.52 -14.22
C SER A 78 16.86 -6.56 -13.68
N THR A 79 18.13 -6.84 -13.98
CA THR A 79 19.27 -6.02 -13.57
C THR A 79 19.57 -4.95 -14.62
N GLY A 80 19.58 -3.67 -14.20
CA GLY A 80 19.92 -2.56 -15.09
C GLY A 80 19.72 -1.20 -14.43
N THR A 81 20.21 -0.14 -15.05
CA THR A 81 20.07 1.24 -14.57
C THR A 81 18.60 1.64 -14.36
N ALA A 82 17.70 1.12 -15.21
CA ALA A 82 16.26 1.35 -15.07
C ALA A 82 15.70 0.81 -13.75
N THR A 83 16.21 -0.32 -13.24
CA THR A 83 15.80 -0.90 -11.97
C THR A 83 16.19 -0.02 -10.79
N ILE A 84 17.40 0.55 -10.81
CA ILE A 84 17.88 1.46 -9.76
C ILE A 84 17.01 2.72 -9.71
N MET A 85 16.67 3.28 -10.85
CA MET A 85 15.80 4.47 -10.93
C MET A 85 14.38 4.17 -10.43
N ASN A 86 13.81 3.04 -10.83
CA ASN A 86 12.49 2.61 -10.36
C ASN A 86 12.46 2.50 -8.84
N HIS A 87 13.52 1.92 -8.27
CA HIS A 87 13.67 1.75 -6.84
C HIS A 87 13.80 3.09 -6.09
N ALA A 88 14.56 4.04 -6.63
CA ALA A 88 14.64 5.39 -6.08
C ALA A 88 13.26 6.09 -6.05
N PHE A 89 12.44 5.92 -7.11
CA PHE A 89 11.07 6.42 -7.14
C PHE A 89 10.18 5.75 -6.08
N SER A 90 10.27 4.43 -5.89
CA SER A 90 9.52 3.72 -4.84
C SER A 90 9.85 4.27 -3.44
N MET A 91 11.13 4.58 -3.18
CA MET A 91 11.54 5.18 -1.92
C MET A 91 10.91 6.57 -1.71
N ILE A 92 10.90 7.42 -2.73
CA ILE A 92 10.28 8.75 -2.66
C ILE A 92 8.77 8.60 -2.40
N ILE A 93 8.09 7.70 -3.11
CA ILE A 93 6.66 7.42 -2.93
C ILE A 93 6.37 6.96 -1.51
N PHE A 94 7.18 6.06 -0.95
CA PHE A 94 7.03 5.60 0.43
C PHE A 94 7.13 6.76 1.43
N ILE A 95 8.14 7.63 1.29
CA ILE A 95 8.33 8.78 2.17
C ILE A 95 7.12 9.72 2.09
N VAL A 96 6.64 10.02 0.89
CA VAL A 96 5.46 10.88 0.68
C VAL A 96 4.21 10.25 1.30
N CYS A 97 4.01 8.94 1.13
CA CYS A 97 2.88 8.22 1.75
C CYS A 97 2.95 8.25 3.28
N LEU A 98 4.14 8.05 3.84
CA LEU A 98 4.32 8.09 5.29
C LEU A 98 4.01 9.48 5.86
N ILE A 99 4.49 10.53 5.21
CA ILE A 99 4.20 11.92 5.59
C ILE A 99 2.71 12.22 5.47
N ALA A 100 2.06 11.80 4.37
CA ALA A 100 0.63 12.00 4.17
C ALA A 100 -0.20 11.27 5.23
N PHE A 101 0.18 10.04 5.59
CA PHE A 101 -0.47 9.26 6.64
C PHE A 101 -0.41 9.95 8.00
N LEU A 102 0.73 10.56 8.33
CA LEU A 102 0.95 11.20 9.63
C LEU A 102 0.32 12.60 9.73
N LEU A 103 0.25 13.34 8.64
CA LEU A 103 -0.13 14.76 8.67
C LEU A 103 -1.54 15.03 8.20
N HIS A 104 -2.14 14.17 7.38
CA HIS A 104 -3.40 14.50 6.73
C HIS A 104 -4.53 13.54 7.13
N PRO A 105 -5.66 14.06 7.68
CA PRO A 105 -6.75 13.23 8.22
C PRO A 105 -7.41 12.31 7.19
N ASN A 106 -7.44 12.69 5.91
CA ASN A 106 -8.01 11.83 4.85
C ASN A 106 -7.18 10.58 4.56
N PHE A 107 -5.91 10.56 4.95
CA PHE A 107 -5.02 9.42 4.79
C PHE A 107 -4.93 8.55 6.06
N ALA A 108 -5.55 8.96 7.16
CA ALA A 108 -5.59 8.20 8.41
C ALA A 108 -6.60 7.05 8.35
N THR A 109 -6.39 6.09 7.44
CA THR A 109 -7.23 4.90 7.25
C THR A 109 -6.38 3.63 7.27
N SER A 110 -6.96 2.52 7.74
CA SER A 110 -6.29 1.21 7.72
C SER A 110 -5.90 0.80 6.30
N THR A 111 -6.76 1.08 5.31
CA THR A 111 -6.47 0.82 3.90
C THR A 111 -5.22 1.55 3.43
N PHE A 112 -5.08 2.85 3.76
CA PHE A 112 -3.91 3.62 3.35
C PHE A 112 -2.65 3.20 4.11
N PHE A 113 -2.78 2.86 5.38
CA PHE A 113 -1.68 2.32 6.17
C PHE A 113 -1.11 1.04 5.53
N ILE A 114 -1.97 0.09 5.14
CA ILE A 114 -1.55 -1.15 4.47
C ILE A 114 -0.87 -0.85 3.13
N ILE A 115 -1.39 0.08 2.34
CA ILE A 115 -0.76 0.53 1.08
C ILE A 115 0.63 1.14 1.34
N THR A 116 0.79 1.90 2.43
CA THR A 116 2.09 2.46 2.82
C THR A 116 3.08 1.36 3.20
N ILE A 117 2.64 0.33 3.94
CA ILE A 117 3.48 -0.84 4.25
C ILE A 117 3.85 -1.62 2.98
N MET A 118 2.94 -1.77 2.03
CA MET A 118 3.26 -2.38 0.72
C MET A 118 4.34 -1.58 -0.03
N SER A 119 4.27 -0.24 0.01
CA SER A 119 5.33 0.61 -0.57
C SER A 119 6.68 0.41 0.12
N LEU A 120 6.69 0.21 1.45
CA LEU A 120 7.91 -0.14 2.19
C LEU A 120 8.48 -1.48 1.74
N LEU A 121 7.63 -2.50 1.56
CA LEU A 121 8.08 -3.82 1.07
C LEU A 121 8.69 -3.73 -0.33
N ASP A 122 8.15 -2.90 -1.20
CA ASP A 122 8.71 -2.64 -2.53
C ASP A 122 10.12 -2.01 -2.43
N VAL A 123 10.29 -1.02 -1.55
CA VAL A 123 11.60 -0.42 -1.25
C VAL A 123 12.58 -1.48 -0.73
N LEU A 124 12.19 -2.32 0.21
CA LEU A 124 13.04 -3.37 0.75
C LEU A 124 13.42 -4.41 -0.30
N ALA A 125 12.46 -4.85 -1.12
CA ALA A 125 12.71 -5.78 -2.22
C ALA A 125 13.77 -5.24 -3.19
N GLY A 126 13.66 -3.96 -3.57
CA GLY A 126 14.63 -3.33 -4.45
C GLY A 126 16.02 -3.19 -3.82
N VAL A 127 16.12 -2.86 -2.52
CA VAL A 127 17.42 -2.84 -1.81
C VAL A 127 18.07 -4.22 -1.86
N VAL A 128 17.31 -5.28 -1.57
CA VAL A 128 17.83 -6.65 -1.62
C VAL A 128 18.33 -7.02 -3.01
N VAL A 129 17.57 -6.71 -4.06
CA VAL A 129 17.97 -6.98 -5.46
C VAL A 129 19.26 -6.22 -5.80
N THR A 130 19.38 -4.96 -5.40
CA THR A 130 20.57 -4.14 -5.66
C THR A 130 21.81 -4.72 -4.97
N ILE A 131 21.70 -5.15 -3.71
CA ILE A 131 22.81 -5.76 -2.95
C ILE A 131 23.25 -7.08 -3.59
N VAL A 132 22.29 -7.94 -3.98
CA VAL A 132 22.61 -9.24 -4.61
C VAL A 132 23.26 -9.04 -5.97
N SER A 133 22.81 -8.08 -6.78
CA SER A 133 23.41 -7.76 -8.08
C SER A 133 24.85 -7.26 -7.92
N ALA A 134 25.10 -6.35 -6.97
CA ALA A 134 26.44 -5.83 -6.72
C ALA A 134 27.45 -6.93 -6.32
N ARG A 135 27.02 -7.91 -5.52
CA ARG A 135 27.87 -9.04 -5.14
C ARG A 135 28.26 -9.94 -6.33
N ARG A 136 27.38 -10.11 -7.32
CA ARG A 136 27.69 -10.91 -8.51
C ARG A 136 28.75 -10.26 -9.38
N ASP A 137 28.73 -8.93 -9.52
CA ASP A 137 29.71 -8.19 -10.33
C ASP A 137 31.12 -8.29 -9.73
N PHE A 138 31.26 -8.25 -8.40
CA PHE A 138 32.56 -8.42 -7.72
C PHE A 138 33.10 -9.84 -7.86
N GLY A 139 32.26 -10.88 -7.79
CA GLY A 139 32.68 -12.28 -7.92
C GLY A 139 33.22 -12.65 -9.29
N VAL A 140 32.77 -11.97 -10.34
CA VAL A 140 33.23 -12.19 -11.72
C VAL A 140 34.60 -11.54 -11.97
N SER A 141 34.89 -10.39 -11.35
CA SER A 141 36.15 -9.68 -11.54
C SER A 141 37.36 -10.40 -10.89
N GLU A 142 37.14 -11.17 -9.80
CA GLU A 142 38.21 -11.96 -9.19
C GLU A 142 38.58 -13.21 -10.00
N SER A 143 37.66 -13.74 -10.82
CA SER A 143 37.88 -14.94 -11.66
C SER A 143 38.73 -14.68 -12.90
N PHE A 144 38.93 -13.42 -13.31
CA PHE A 144 39.73 -13.04 -14.48
C PHE A 144 41.09 -12.42 -14.15
N GLY A 145 41.48 -12.35 -12.86
CA GLY A 145 42.74 -11.75 -12.38
C GLY A 145 43.77 -12.75 -11.89
N GLY A 146 43.62 -14.06 -12.19
CA GLY A 146 44.57 -15.13 -11.80
C GLY A 146 45.23 -15.74 -13.01
#